data_27c105b2385ece1b4f911eec89cbbec3
#
_entry.id   27c105b2385ece1b4f911eec89cbbec3
#
_cell.length_a   1.000
_cell.length_b   1.000
_cell.length_c   1.000
_cell.angle_alpha   90.00
_cell.angle_beta   90.00
_cell.angle_gamma   90.00
#
_symmetry.space_group_name_H-M   'P 1'
#
loop_
_entity.id
_entity.type
_entity.pdbx_description
1 polymer ?
#
loop_
_entity_poly.entity_id
_entity_poly.type
_entity_poly.pdbx_seq_one_letter_code
_entity_poly.pdbx_strand_id
1 'polypeptide(L)'
;AIRIGTPKPAGNAAPTAAPADAAPAHDKPAAQEGVDNGRRAVLTSVAVLASTALLHAEDKTTDGGLALIERKQKPMRRTLITPPGSLSARNMRQHCITCQLCIDACPNDVLRPSSKADRLMQPEVSYERGYCRPECNRCSQVCPTGAIQPVTVEERTAIQVGHAVWTRDLCIPVRDGKTCGLCARKCPAQAIQMVPLVHGVHFDGRRWLDADNQPIPREQALLIPVVNEEVCIGCGACENLCPSRPLSAIHVEGHEVHREI
;
A
#
# COMPACT_ATOMS: atom_id res chain seq x y z
N ALA A 1 35.23 6.01 37.95
CA ALA A 1 35.03 5.07 39.06
C ALA A 1 33.53 5.10 39.45
N ILE A 2 32.75 4.17 38.99
CA ILE A 2 31.35 3.98 39.41
C ILE A 2 31.29 2.64 40.14
N ARG A 3 30.95 2.70 41.43
CA ARG A 3 30.74 1.52 42.28
C ARG A 3 29.38 0.91 42.00
N ILE A 4 29.38 -0.38 41.70
CA ILE A 4 28.18 -1.22 41.55
C ILE A 4 27.91 -1.84 42.93
N GLY A 5 26.77 -1.55 43.55
CA GLY A 5 26.28 -2.14 44.79
C GLY A 5 25.53 -3.44 44.54
N THR A 6 25.90 -4.50 45.23
CA THR A 6 25.28 -5.82 45.27
C THR A 6 24.09 -5.83 46.21
N PRO A 7 22.95 -6.50 45.90
CA PRO A 7 21.87 -6.69 46.86
C PRO A 7 22.06 -7.94 47.72
N LYS A 8 21.68 -7.81 48.98
CA LYS A 8 21.73 -8.78 50.06
C LYS A 8 20.51 -9.71 50.02
N PRO A 9 20.63 -11.01 50.32
CA PRO A 9 19.48 -11.93 50.33
C PRO A 9 18.70 -11.86 51.66
N ALA A 10 17.39 -11.94 51.55
CA ALA A 10 16.44 -12.05 52.67
C ALA A 10 16.13 -13.52 52.99
N GLY A 11 16.10 -13.82 54.27
CA GLY A 11 16.03 -15.17 54.82
C GLY A 11 14.66 -15.83 54.81
N ASN A 12 14.78 -17.15 54.87
CA ASN A 12 13.69 -18.12 55.04
C ASN A 12 13.10 -18.05 56.43
N ALA A 13 11.78 -18.20 56.53
CA ALA A 13 11.09 -18.71 57.73
C ALA A 13 10.12 -19.78 57.31
N ALA A 14 10.26 -20.98 57.84
CA ALA A 14 9.45 -22.15 57.59
C ALA A 14 8.30 -22.30 58.65
N PRO A 15 7.39 -23.24 58.44
CA PRO A 15 6.02 -23.20 58.97
C PRO A 15 5.83 -24.01 60.24
N THR A 16 4.80 -23.69 60.99
CA THR A 16 4.28 -24.52 62.10
C THR A 16 2.98 -25.21 61.72
N ALA A 17 2.90 -26.47 62.16
CA ALA A 17 1.87 -27.46 61.89
C ALA A 17 0.65 -27.37 62.85
N ALA A 18 -0.50 -27.72 62.33
CA ALA A 18 -1.69 -28.44 62.76
C ALA A 18 -2.18 -28.38 64.21
N PRO A 19 -3.48 -28.61 64.51
CA PRO A 19 -4.02 -29.96 64.43
C PRO A 19 -5.46 -30.11 63.82
N ALA A 20 -5.74 -31.38 63.57
CA ALA A 20 -7.02 -31.94 63.12
C ALA A 20 -8.12 -31.87 64.22
N ASP A 21 -9.39 -31.78 63.77
CA ASP A 21 -10.44 -32.70 64.16
C ASP A 21 -11.78 -32.39 63.52
N ALA A 22 -12.56 -33.49 63.32
CA ALA A 22 -13.99 -33.61 63.19
C ALA A 22 -14.64 -33.43 61.79
N ALA A 23 -14.91 -34.58 61.18
CA ALA A 23 -16.02 -34.73 60.23
C ALA A 23 -17.38 -34.65 60.97
N PRO A 24 -18.41 -34.14 60.31
CA PRO A 24 -19.58 -34.99 60.19
C PRO A 24 -20.34 -34.91 58.84
N ALA A 25 -20.94 -36.08 58.58
CA ALA A 25 -22.21 -36.29 57.88
C ALA A 25 -22.41 -35.92 56.41
N HIS A 26 -22.61 -36.99 55.67
CA HIS A 26 -23.25 -37.08 54.39
C HIS A 26 -24.49 -36.20 54.21
N ASP A 27 -24.43 -35.34 53.21
CA ASP A 27 -25.63 -34.89 52.52
C ASP A 27 -25.46 -35.20 51.03
N LYS A 28 -26.44 -35.93 50.46
CA LYS A 28 -26.47 -36.28 49.05
C LYS A 28 -26.78 -35.01 48.25
N PRO A 29 -25.93 -34.62 47.27
CA PRO A 29 -26.34 -33.56 46.35
C PRO A 29 -27.44 -34.06 45.45
N ALA A 30 -28.52 -33.27 45.37
CA ALA A 30 -29.62 -33.41 44.43
C ALA A 30 -29.06 -33.53 42.99
N ALA A 31 -29.68 -34.39 42.21
CA ALA A 31 -29.41 -34.55 40.80
C ALA A 31 -29.52 -33.19 40.08
N GLN A 32 -28.40 -32.60 39.72
CA GLN A 32 -28.40 -31.51 38.80
C GLN A 32 -28.70 -32.11 37.42
N GLU A 33 -29.84 -31.73 36.85
CA GLU A 33 -30.15 -31.97 35.45
C GLU A 33 -28.98 -31.49 34.60
N GLY A 34 -28.35 -32.42 33.88
CA GLY A 34 -27.19 -32.16 33.05
C GLY A 34 -27.52 -31.15 31.98
N VAL A 35 -27.14 -29.92 32.23
CA VAL A 35 -27.16 -28.90 31.20
C VAL A 35 -26.18 -29.34 30.11
N ASP A 36 -26.75 -29.62 28.94
CA ASP A 36 -26.03 -30.12 27.79
C ASP A 36 -24.96 -29.12 27.34
N ASN A 37 -23.74 -29.29 27.85
CA ASN A 37 -22.60 -28.44 27.57
C ASN A 37 -22.23 -28.41 26.07
N GLY A 38 -22.61 -29.47 25.35
CA GLY A 38 -22.41 -29.54 23.89
C GLY A 38 -23.28 -28.51 23.15
N ARG A 39 -24.57 -28.41 23.53
CA ARG A 39 -25.47 -27.42 22.91
C ARG A 39 -25.06 -25.97 23.24
N ARG A 40 -24.65 -25.73 24.48
CA ARG A 40 -24.11 -24.40 24.84
C ARG A 40 -22.87 -24.04 24.09
N ALA A 41 -21.91 -24.96 23.91
CA ALA A 41 -20.70 -24.73 23.13
C ALA A 41 -21.02 -24.42 21.67
N VAL A 42 -21.96 -25.13 21.05
CA VAL A 42 -22.40 -24.86 19.69
C VAL A 42 -23.08 -23.48 19.58
N LEU A 43 -23.98 -23.15 20.47
CA LEU A 43 -24.68 -21.86 20.46
C LEU A 43 -23.71 -20.69 20.67
N THR A 44 -22.74 -20.83 21.57
CA THR A 44 -21.71 -19.78 21.77
C THR A 44 -20.80 -19.66 20.57
N SER A 45 -20.40 -20.76 19.94
CA SER A 45 -19.58 -20.75 18.73
C SER A 45 -20.31 -20.07 17.56
N VAL A 46 -21.59 -20.38 17.36
CA VAL A 46 -22.44 -19.75 16.34
C VAL A 46 -22.63 -18.25 16.65
N ALA A 47 -22.85 -17.88 17.89
CA ALA A 47 -22.97 -16.47 18.27
C ALA A 47 -21.67 -15.69 18.04
N VAL A 48 -20.51 -16.28 18.37
CA VAL A 48 -19.20 -15.67 18.10
C VAL A 48 -18.95 -15.54 16.60
N LEU A 49 -19.25 -16.57 15.81
CA LEU A 49 -19.11 -16.50 14.35
C LEU A 49 -20.05 -15.47 13.71
N ALA A 50 -21.29 -15.37 14.20
CA ALA A 50 -22.24 -14.37 13.74
C ALA A 50 -21.79 -12.94 14.11
N SER A 51 -21.28 -12.74 15.32
CA SER A 51 -20.77 -11.43 15.75
C SER A 51 -19.51 -11.03 14.99
N THR A 52 -18.60 -11.97 14.68
CA THR A 52 -17.42 -11.67 13.85
C THR A 52 -17.83 -11.38 12.42
N ALA A 53 -18.82 -12.07 11.85
CA ALA A 53 -19.35 -11.76 10.52
C ALA A 53 -19.99 -10.37 10.46
N LEU A 54 -20.71 -9.95 11.51
CA LEU A 54 -21.27 -8.60 11.62
C LEU A 54 -20.19 -7.52 11.78
N LEU A 55 -19.11 -7.82 12.51
CA LEU A 55 -17.96 -6.90 12.65
C LEU A 55 -17.11 -6.79 11.37
N HIS A 56 -17.18 -7.78 10.49
CA HIS A 56 -16.56 -7.76 9.16
C HIS A 56 -17.51 -7.29 8.05
N ALA A 57 -18.74 -6.90 8.38
CA ALA A 57 -19.57 -6.15 7.45
C ALA A 57 -18.79 -4.90 7.05
N GLU A 58 -18.36 -4.85 5.80
CA GLU A 58 -17.54 -3.75 5.26
C GLU A 58 -18.22 -2.43 5.60
N ASP A 59 -17.58 -1.65 6.47
CA ASP A 59 -17.96 -0.26 6.69
C ASP A 59 -17.83 0.49 5.37
N LYS A 60 -18.93 0.62 4.66
CA LYS A 60 -19.00 1.46 3.48
C LYS A 60 -18.79 2.90 3.94
N THR A 61 -17.53 3.35 3.83
CA THR A 61 -17.21 4.73 4.16
C THR A 61 -17.95 5.66 3.20
N THR A 62 -18.66 6.64 3.77
CA THR A 62 -19.29 7.72 3.00
C THR A 62 -18.49 9.01 3.18
N ASP A 63 -18.66 9.96 2.29
CA ASP A 63 -18.01 11.28 2.32
C ASP A 63 -18.64 12.28 3.31
N GLY A 64 -19.39 11.78 4.30
CA GLY A 64 -20.18 12.58 5.23
C GLY A 64 -21.55 12.96 4.71
N GLY A 65 -21.90 12.55 3.49
CA GLY A 65 -23.21 12.67 2.87
C GLY A 65 -23.77 11.29 2.51
N LEU A 66 -24.26 11.16 1.30
CA LEU A 66 -24.89 9.93 0.80
C LEU A 66 -24.03 9.16 -0.20
N ALA A 67 -22.91 9.74 -0.63
CA ALA A 67 -22.02 9.11 -1.61
C ALA A 67 -21.14 8.05 -0.96
N LEU A 68 -21.09 6.87 -1.56
CA LEU A 68 -20.18 5.81 -1.16
C LEU A 68 -18.78 6.12 -1.66
N ILE A 69 -17.80 6.13 -0.75
CA ILE A 69 -16.39 6.28 -1.11
C ILE A 69 -15.85 4.92 -1.50
N GLU A 70 -15.65 4.72 -2.78
CA GLU A 70 -14.98 3.54 -3.29
C GLU A 70 -13.46 3.63 -3.06
N ARG A 71 -12.93 2.70 -2.27
CA ARG A 71 -11.50 2.65 -1.97
C ARG A 71 -10.72 2.26 -3.21
N LYS A 72 -9.55 2.87 -3.35
CA LYS A 72 -8.61 2.52 -4.39
C LYS A 72 -8.00 1.15 -4.14
N GLN A 73 -8.06 0.29 -5.13
CA GLN A 73 -7.47 -1.03 -5.08
C GLN A 73 -6.06 -1.04 -5.67
N LYS A 74 -5.22 -1.93 -5.15
CA LYS A 74 -3.87 -2.15 -5.68
C LYS A 74 -3.97 -2.85 -7.04
N PRO A 75 -3.34 -2.31 -8.09
CA PRO A 75 -3.31 -2.99 -9.38
C PRO A 75 -2.48 -4.27 -9.30
N MET A 76 -2.88 -5.28 -10.07
CA MET A 76 -2.07 -6.47 -10.24
C MET A 76 -0.88 -6.15 -11.13
N ARG A 77 0.33 -6.25 -10.58
CA ARG A 77 1.59 -6.01 -11.29
C ARG A 77 2.25 -7.33 -11.66
N ARG A 78 2.80 -7.39 -12.87
CA ARG A 78 3.61 -8.52 -13.32
C ARG A 78 4.96 -8.53 -12.61
N THR A 79 5.60 -7.38 -12.53
CA THR A 79 6.91 -7.20 -11.93
C THR A 79 6.80 -6.33 -10.67
N LEU A 80 7.50 -6.76 -9.62
CA LEU A 80 7.60 -6.03 -8.37
C LEU A 80 8.35 -4.72 -8.58
N ILE A 81 7.83 -3.65 -7.99
CA ILE A 81 8.56 -2.39 -7.89
C ILE A 81 9.39 -2.43 -6.61
N THR A 82 10.70 -2.29 -6.75
CA THR A 82 11.63 -2.20 -5.63
C THR A 82 12.11 -0.76 -5.42
N PRO A 83 12.56 -0.40 -4.21
CA PRO A 83 13.03 0.96 -3.94
C PRO A 83 14.19 1.38 -4.85
N PRO A 84 14.31 2.67 -5.20
CA PRO A 84 15.46 3.17 -5.95
C PRO A 84 16.76 2.90 -5.18
N GLY A 85 17.81 2.50 -5.90
CA GLY A 85 19.07 2.04 -5.33
C GLY A 85 19.13 0.53 -5.05
N SER A 86 18.02 -0.21 -5.17
CA SER A 86 18.02 -1.68 -4.98
C SER A 86 18.57 -2.45 -6.20
N LEU A 87 18.91 -1.78 -7.29
CA LEU A 87 19.46 -2.30 -8.55
C LEU A 87 18.50 -3.26 -9.26
N SER A 88 17.95 -4.24 -8.57
CA SER A 88 17.05 -5.24 -9.13
C SER A 88 16.20 -5.92 -8.04
N ALA A 89 15.10 -6.53 -8.44
CA ALA A 89 14.28 -7.36 -7.57
C ALA A 89 15.06 -8.57 -7.02
N ARG A 90 16.00 -9.10 -7.79
CA ARG A 90 16.89 -10.19 -7.37
C ARG A 90 17.86 -9.73 -6.29
N ASN A 91 18.53 -8.58 -6.49
CA ASN A 91 19.45 -8.02 -5.50
C ASN A 91 18.73 -7.77 -4.17
N MET A 92 17.53 -7.17 -4.22
CA MET A 92 16.72 -6.95 -3.03
C MET A 92 16.44 -8.26 -2.29
N ARG A 93 16.03 -9.33 -2.98
CA ARG A 93 15.74 -10.62 -2.34
C ARG A 93 16.97 -11.26 -1.69
N GLN A 94 18.15 -11.09 -2.26
CA GLN A 94 19.38 -11.70 -1.80
C GLN A 94 19.99 -10.99 -0.59
N HIS A 95 19.86 -9.67 -0.49
CA HIS A 95 20.55 -8.85 0.49
C HIS A 95 19.65 -8.27 1.58
N CYS A 96 18.32 -8.26 1.37
CA CYS A 96 17.39 -7.70 2.34
C CYS A 96 17.17 -8.62 3.53
N ILE A 97 17.50 -8.16 4.73
CA ILE A 97 17.28 -8.86 6.02
C ILE A 97 15.96 -8.51 6.69
N THR A 98 15.05 -7.85 5.99
CA THR A 98 13.71 -7.49 6.48
C THR A 98 13.67 -6.62 7.74
N CYS A 99 14.70 -5.82 7.99
CA CYS A 99 14.80 -4.94 9.16
C CYS A 99 13.80 -3.79 9.19
N GLN A 100 13.14 -3.49 8.06
CA GLN A 100 12.08 -2.48 7.86
C GLN A 100 12.49 -1.02 8.08
N LEU A 101 13.75 -0.70 8.33
CA LEU A 101 14.22 0.68 8.49
C LEU A 101 13.87 1.58 7.31
N CYS A 102 13.93 1.05 6.08
CA CYS A 102 13.55 1.79 4.88
C CYS A 102 12.04 2.10 4.81
N ILE A 103 11.20 1.25 5.41
CA ILE A 103 9.75 1.46 5.50
C ILE A 103 9.47 2.60 6.47
N ASP A 104 10.07 2.54 7.66
CA ASP A 104 9.92 3.58 8.69
C ASP A 104 10.47 4.93 8.23
N ALA A 105 11.61 4.93 7.54
CA ALA A 105 12.23 6.15 7.02
C ALA A 105 11.47 6.79 5.85
N CYS A 106 10.46 6.12 5.26
CA CYS A 106 9.76 6.60 4.08
C CYS A 106 8.73 7.70 4.41
N PRO A 107 8.97 8.98 4.09
CA PRO A 107 8.07 10.07 4.46
C PRO A 107 6.77 10.11 3.64
N ASN A 108 6.70 9.31 2.60
CA ASN A 108 5.57 9.30 1.65
C ASN A 108 4.71 8.04 1.76
N ASP A 109 4.93 7.19 2.76
CA ASP A 109 4.19 5.94 2.98
C ASP A 109 4.13 5.00 1.77
N VAL A 110 5.15 5.01 0.94
CA VAL A 110 5.20 4.25 -0.32
C VAL A 110 5.71 2.83 -0.12
N LEU A 111 6.56 2.62 0.89
CA LEU A 111 7.12 1.31 1.19
C LEU A 111 6.23 0.54 2.15
N ARG A 112 6.00 -0.74 1.83
CA ARG A 112 5.16 -1.65 2.61
C ARG A 112 5.86 -2.99 2.79
N PRO A 113 5.64 -3.67 3.92
CA PRO A 113 6.08 -5.04 4.05
C PRO A 113 5.25 -5.94 3.12
N SER A 114 5.92 -6.78 2.36
CA SER A 114 5.25 -7.74 1.48
C SER A 114 4.62 -8.86 2.29
N SER A 115 3.42 -9.26 1.91
CA SER A 115 2.71 -10.43 2.47
C SER A 115 2.91 -11.71 1.64
N LYS A 116 3.68 -11.65 0.55
CA LYS A 116 3.93 -12.80 -0.31
C LYS A 116 4.96 -13.73 0.31
N ALA A 117 4.72 -15.05 0.29
CA ALA A 117 5.55 -16.04 0.96
C ALA A 117 7.01 -16.07 0.47
N ASP A 118 7.24 -15.79 -0.82
CA ASP A 118 8.58 -15.75 -1.43
C ASP A 118 9.45 -14.56 -1.01
N ARG A 119 8.84 -13.54 -0.39
CA ARG A 119 9.49 -12.29 0.04
C ARG A 119 8.80 -11.66 1.24
N LEU A 120 8.35 -12.50 2.15
CA LEU A 120 7.62 -12.08 3.34
C LEU A 120 8.40 -10.99 4.10
N MET A 121 7.69 -9.90 4.44
CA MET A 121 8.22 -8.75 5.18
C MET A 121 9.28 -7.92 4.44
N GLN A 122 9.72 -8.30 3.24
CA GLN A 122 10.59 -7.43 2.44
C GLN A 122 9.84 -6.19 1.95
N PRO A 123 10.50 -5.04 1.79
CA PRO A 123 9.84 -3.83 1.33
C PRO A 123 9.40 -3.95 -0.13
N GLU A 124 8.15 -3.66 -0.38
CA GLU A 124 7.60 -3.48 -1.72
C GLU A 124 7.04 -2.07 -1.86
N VAL A 125 7.09 -1.53 -3.07
CA VAL A 125 6.55 -0.21 -3.38
C VAL A 125 5.05 -0.33 -3.67
N SER A 126 4.24 0.50 -2.99
CA SER A 126 2.80 0.62 -3.20
C SER A 126 2.42 2.10 -3.30
N TYR A 127 1.66 2.45 -4.33
CA TYR A 127 1.25 3.84 -4.59
C TYR A 127 -0.20 4.15 -4.14
N GLU A 128 -0.76 3.33 -3.28
CA GLU A 128 -2.12 3.54 -2.77
C GLU A 128 -2.23 4.78 -1.87
N ARG A 129 -1.22 5.01 -1.01
CA ARG A 129 -1.23 6.09 -0.01
C ARG A 129 -0.38 7.30 -0.40
N GLY A 130 0.59 7.11 -1.27
CA GLY A 130 1.52 8.15 -1.68
C GLY A 130 2.26 7.77 -2.95
N TYR A 131 3.23 8.58 -3.33
CA TYR A 131 4.12 8.32 -4.44
C TYR A 131 5.56 8.68 -4.09
N CYS A 132 6.52 8.04 -4.75
CA CYS A 132 7.94 8.26 -4.49
C CYS A 132 8.41 9.56 -5.13
N ARG A 133 8.81 10.53 -4.30
CA ARG A 133 9.30 11.81 -4.79
C ARG A 133 10.71 11.68 -5.37
N PRO A 134 11.00 12.33 -6.52
CA PRO A 134 12.32 12.26 -7.13
C PRO A 134 13.44 12.80 -6.23
N GLU A 135 13.14 13.84 -5.45
CA GLU A 135 14.08 14.49 -4.54
C GLU A 135 14.32 13.72 -3.23
N CYS A 136 13.71 12.54 -3.05
CA CYS A 136 13.83 11.76 -1.83
C CYS A 136 14.69 10.51 -2.02
N ASN A 137 15.72 10.36 -1.18
CA ASN A 137 16.63 9.20 -1.17
C ASN A 137 16.72 8.51 0.21
N ARG A 138 15.79 8.80 1.15
CA ARG A 138 15.89 8.36 2.56
C ARG A 138 16.00 6.86 2.74
N CYS A 139 15.28 6.06 1.95
CA CYS A 139 15.33 4.59 2.06
C CYS A 139 16.73 4.02 1.77
N SER A 140 17.50 4.67 0.89
CA SER A 140 18.86 4.26 0.56
C SER A 140 19.88 4.63 1.64
N GLN A 141 19.60 5.68 2.41
CA GLN A 141 20.51 6.14 3.47
C GLN A 141 20.48 5.28 4.74
N VAL A 142 19.39 4.53 4.95
CA VAL A 142 19.18 3.75 6.19
C VAL A 142 19.36 2.24 6.02
N CYS A 143 19.66 1.76 4.81
CA CYS A 143 19.79 0.33 4.54
C CYS A 143 21.15 -0.20 5.06
N PRO A 144 21.19 -1.07 6.09
CA PRO A 144 22.45 -1.51 6.68
C PRO A 144 23.17 -2.57 5.85
N THR A 145 22.47 -3.27 4.96
CA THR A 145 23.01 -4.40 4.20
C THR A 145 23.39 -4.05 2.77
N GLY A 146 23.11 -2.82 2.31
CA GLY A 146 23.28 -2.44 0.91
C GLY A 146 22.29 -3.10 -0.05
N ALA A 147 21.22 -3.73 0.46
CA ALA A 147 20.12 -4.19 -0.39
C ALA A 147 19.48 -3.02 -1.17
N ILE A 148 19.52 -1.82 -0.57
CA ILE A 148 19.29 -0.54 -1.22
C ILE A 148 20.59 0.22 -1.09
N GLN A 149 21.30 0.44 -2.17
CA GLN A 149 22.56 1.17 -2.18
C GLN A 149 22.32 2.66 -1.93
N PRO A 150 23.19 3.35 -1.22
CA PRO A 150 23.12 4.79 -1.06
C PRO A 150 23.17 5.47 -2.43
N VAL A 151 22.23 6.34 -2.67
CA VAL A 151 22.16 7.16 -3.90
C VAL A 151 22.04 8.63 -3.53
N THR A 152 22.61 9.50 -4.32
CA THR A 152 22.39 10.94 -4.23
C THR A 152 21.01 11.32 -4.75
N VAL A 153 20.57 12.54 -4.53
CA VAL A 153 19.30 13.04 -5.07
C VAL A 153 19.36 13.11 -6.60
N GLU A 154 20.50 13.47 -7.16
CA GLU A 154 20.73 13.55 -8.60
C GLU A 154 20.63 12.16 -9.23
N GLU A 155 21.36 11.18 -8.71
CA GLU A 155 21.28 9.79 -9.17
C GLU A 155 19.86 9.23 -9.02
N ARG A 156 19.15 9.58 -7.93
CA ARG A 156 17.78 9.15 -7.73
C ARG A 156 16.84 9.60 -8.83
N THR A 157 17.04 10.80 -9.39
CA THR A 157 16.20 11.33 -10.49
C THR A 157 16.46 10.61 -11.81
N ALA A 158 17.63 10.01 -11.98
CA ALA A 158 18.00 9.23 -13.16
C ALA A 158 17.61 7.74 -13.05
N ILE A 159 17.37 7.22 -11.84
CA ILE A 159 17.01 5.80 -11.66
C ILE A 159 15.56 5.55 -12.05
N GLN A 160 15.39 4.70 -13.04
CA GLN A 160 14.10 4.21 -13.51
C GLN A 160 13.76 2.88 -12.83
N VAL A 161 12.85 2.90 -11.84
CA VAL A 161 12.40 1.70 -11.11
C VAL A 161 11.29 0.94 -11.82
N GLY A 162 10.68 1.56 -12.80
CA GLY A 162 9.56 1.03 -13.59
C GLY A 162 9.04 2.09 -14.55
N HIS A 163 7.96 1.79 -15.24
CA HIS A 163 7.30 2.71 -16.16
C HIS A 163 5.78 2.70 -15.96
N ALA A 164 5.13 3.77 -16.34
CA ALA A 164 3.68 3.88 -16.25
C ALA A 164 3.01 3.19 -17.44
N VAL A 165 1.99 2.38 -17.14
CA VAL A 165 1.14 1.69 -18.11
C VAL A 165 -0.27 2.28 -18.04
N TRP A 166 -0.83 2.64 -19.18
CA TRP A 166 -2.17 3.20 -19.28
C TRP A 166 -3.20 2.15 -19.70
N THR A 167 -4.31 2.10 -18.95
CA THR A 167 -5.45 1.24 -19.25
C THR A 167 -6.59 2.11 -19.77
N ARG A 168 -6.87 1.97 -21.06
CA ARG A 168 -7.83 2.83 -21.79
C ARG A 168 -9.22 2.85 -21.15
N ASP A 169 -9.79 1.69 -20.88
CA ASP A 169 -11.19 1.54 -20.47
C ASP A 169 -11.49 2.11 -19.07
N LEU A 170 -10.45 2.26 -18.25
CA LEU A 170 -10.56 2.86 -16.91
C LEU A 170 -10.38 4.38 -16.94
N CYS A 171 -9.95 4.96 -18.06
CA CYS A 171 -9.63 6.38 -18.15
C CYS A 171 -10.90 7.22 -18.27
N ILE A 172 -11.04 8.23 -17.41
CA ILE A 172 -12.24 9.10 -17.32
C ILE A 172 -12.63 9.73 -18.67
N PRO A 173 -11.70 10.28 -19.46
CA PRO A 173 -12.04 10.77 -20.79
C PRO A 173 -12.68 9.72 -21.72
N VAL A 174 -12.24 8.47 -21.60
CA VAL A 174 -12.76 7.36 -22.42
C VAL A 174 -14.03 6.79 -21.82
N ARG A 175 -14.05 6.54 -20.50
CA ARG A 175 -15.17 5.89 -19.82
C ARG A 175 -16.37 6.82 -19.63
N ASP A 176 -16.13 8.05 -19.19
CA ASP A 176 -17.17 8.98 -18.73
C ASP A 176 -17.37 10.18 -19.68
N GLY A 177 -16.55 10.32 -20.73
CA GLY A 177 -16.62 11.45 -21.66
C GLY A 177 -16.30 12.80 -21.00
N LYS A 178 -15.53 12.82 -19.91
CA LYS A 178 -15.20 14.03 -19.15
C LYS A 178 -13.72 14.37 -19.28
N THR A 179 -13.39 15.65 -19.34
CA THR A 179 -11.98 16.09 -19.38
C THR A 179 -11.24 15.71 -18.11
N CYS A 180 -10.04 15.15 -18.28
CA CYS A 180 -9.09 14.85 -17.21
C CYS A 180 -7.68 15.26 -17.67
N GLY A 181 -6.62 14.84 -17.04
CA GLY A 181 -5.23 15.17 -17.38
C GLY A 181 -4.38 15.32 -16.14
N LEU A 182 -4.87 14.80 -15.00
CA LEU A 182 -4.20 14.93 -13.73
C LEU A 182 -2.84 14.20 -13.73
N CYS A 183 -2.76 13.05 -14.40
CA CYS A 183 -1.54 12.26 -14.53
C CYS A 183 -0.41 13.05 -15.22
N ALA A 184 -0.70 13.77 -16.30
CA ALA A 184 0.29 14.59 -17.00
C ALA A 184 0.69 15.81 -16.17
N ARG A 185 -0.30 16.55 -15.61
CA ARG A 185 -0.02 17.75 -14.80
C ARG A 185 0.81 17.48 -13.54
N LYS A 186 0.76 16.27 -13.02
CA LYS A 186 1.44 15.87 -11.78
C LYS A 186 2.65 14.96 -12.02
N CYS A 187 3.02 14.73 -13.26
CA CYS A 187 4.20 13.95 -13.60
C CYS A 187 5.48 14.77 -13.35
N PRO A 188 6.32 14.42 -12.37
CA PRO A 188 7.54 15.19 -12.09
C PRO A 188 8.59 15.05 -13.19
N ALA A 189 8.64 13.92 -13.89
CA ALA A 189 9.52 13.67 -15.02
C ALA A 189 8.97 14.17 -16.36
N GLN A 190 7.75 14.77 -16.38
CA GLN A 190 7.06 15.20 -17.60
C GLN A 190 6.95 14.12 -18.69
N ALA A 191 6.96 12.86 -18.27
CA ALA A 191 6.92 11.69 -19.14
C ALA A 191 5.53 11.42 -19.77
N ILE A 192 4.52 12.21 -19.42
CA ILE A 192 3.14 11.98 -19.87
C ILE A 192 2.65 13.19 -20.66
N GLN A 193 2.33 12.98 -21.90
CA GLN A 193 1.73 13.97 -22.78
C GLN A 193 0.25 13.69 -22.97
N MET A 194 -0.55 14.74 -23.12
CA MET A 194 -1.97 14.61 -23.41
C MET A 194 -2.21 14.81 -24.89
N VAL A 195 -2.78 13.80 -25.54
CA VAL A 195 -3.10 13.83 -26.98
C VAL A 195 -4.63 13.72 -27.16
N PRO A 196 -5.20 14.28 -28.24
CA PRO A 196 -6.60 14.15 -28.55
C PRO A 196 -7.00 12.68 -28.70
N LEU A 197 -8.15 12.31 -28.12
CA LEU A 197 -8.76 10.98 -28.27
C LEU A 197 -9.26 10.74 -29.71
N VAL A 198 -9.76 11.79 -30.36
CA VAL A 198 -10.27 11.76 -31.72
C VAL A 198 -9.19 12.29 -32.66
N HIS A 199 -8.93 11.56 -33.75
CA HIS A 199 -7.99 12.00 -34.76
C HIS A 199 -8.49 13.29 -35.45
N GLY A 200 -7.55 14.17 -35.78
CA GLY A 200 -7.82 15.44 -36.43
C GLY A 200 -8.15 16.59 -35.48
N VAL A 201 -8.50 16.30 -34.22
CA VAL A 201 -8.66 17.35 -33.22
C VAL A 201 -7.29 17.92 -32.84
N HIS A 202 -7.14 19.25 -32.93
CA HIS A 202 -5.91 19.93 -32.63
C HIS A 202 -6.14 21.28 -31.95
N PHE A 203 -5.11 21.87 -31.39
CA PHE A 203 -5.15 23.18 -30.73
C PHE A 203 -4.35 24.20 -31.55
N ASP A 204 -4.99 25.29 -31.96
CA ASP A 204 -4.38 26.34 -32.78
C ASP A 204 -3.65 27.43 -31.97
N GLY A 205 -3.53 27.23 -30.66
CA GLY A 205 -2.96 28.21 -29.71
C GLY A 205 -4.03 29.09 -29.02
N ARG A 206 -5.28 29.07 -29.51
CA ARG A 206 -6.40 29.82 -28.91
C ARG A 206 -7.59 28.95 -28.59
N ARG A 207 -7.91 27.99 -29.47
CA ARG A 207 -9.10 27.16 -29.38
C ARG A 207 -8.83 25.75 -29.92
N TRP A 208 -9.68 24.82 -29.54
CA TRP A 208 -9.69 23.48 -30.09
C TRP A 208 -10.47 23.46 -31.40
N LEU A 209 -9.93 22.80 -32.39
CA LEU A 209 -10.49 22.62 -33.73
C LEU A 209 -10.67 21.12 -34.00
N ASP A 210 -11.72 20.78 -34.76
CA ASP A 210 -11.90 19.43 -35.31
C ASP A 210 -11.05 19.21 -36.59
N ALA A 211 -11.26 18.05 -37.24
CA ALA A 211 -10.60 17.70 -38.49
C ALA A 211 -10.93 18.66 -39.66
N ASP A 212 -12.08 19.31 -39.59
CA ASP A 212 -12.56 20.24 -40.59
C ASP A 212 -12.26 21.72 -40.26
N ASN A 213 -11.36 21.93 -39.25
CA ASN A 213 -10.99 23.24 -38.76
C ASN A 213 -12.15 24.05 -38.16
N GLN A 214 -13.23 23.38 -37.72
CA GLN A 214 -14.32 24.03 -37.01
C GLN A 214 -14.03 24.10 -35.53
N PRO A 215 -14.37 25.22 -34.83
CA PRO A 215 -14.14 25.36 -33.41
C PRO A 215 -15.05 24.43 -32.60
N ILE A 216 -14.44 23.63 -31.72
CA ILE A 216 -15.14 22.77 -30.79
C ILE A 216 -14.96 23.24 -29.34
N PRO A 217 -15.95 23.06 -28.47
CA PRO A 217 -15.83 23.32 -27.05
C PRO A 217 -14.71 22.46 -26.44
N ARG A 218 -14.00 23.01 -25.44
CA ARG A 218 -12.92 22.30 -24.75
C ARG A 218 -13.38 20.97 -24.13
N GLU A 219 -14.63 20.90 -23.71
CA GLU A 219 -15.25 19.70 -23.13
C GLU A 219 -15.37 18.57 -24.15
N GLN A 220 -15.45 18.88 -25.44
CA GLN A 220 -15.48 17.91 -26.53
C GLN A 220 -14.08 17.51 -27.00
N ALA A 221 -13.07 18.33 -26.72
CA ALA A 221 -11.67 18.01 -27.00
C ALA A 221 -11.13 17.06 -25.93
N LEU A 222 -11.63 15.83 -25.89
CA LEU A 222 -11.20 14.81 -24.94
C LEU A 222 -9.73 14.42 -25.19
N LEU A 223 -8.91 14.49 -24.15
CA LEU A 223 -7.50 14.18 -24.21
C LEU A 223 -7.20 12.91 -23.42
N ILE A 224 -6.32 12.08 -23.97
CA ILE A 224 -5.81 10.85 -23.35
C ILE A 224 -4.32 10.94 -23.10
N PRO A 225 -3.78 10.25 -22.06
CA PRO A 225 -2.36 10.26 -21.77
C PRO A 225 -1.60 9.31 -22.73
N VAL A 226 -0.48 9.79 -23.23
CA VAL A 226 0.56 8.97 -23.86
C VAL A 226 1.81 9.05 -22.99
N VAL A 227 2.34 7.91 -22.62
CA VAL A 227 3.50 7.79 -21.74
C VAL A 227 4.76 7.62 -22.57
N ASN A 228 5.76 8.47 -22.32
CA ASN A 228 7.12 8.23 -22.77
C ASN A 228 7.84 7.37 -21.74
N GLU A 229 8.04 6.11 -22.06
CA GLU A 229 8.67 5.14 -21.15
C GLU A 229 10.14 5.43 -20.91
N GLU A 230 10.84 6.05 -21.87
CA GLU A 230 12.27 6.36 -21.75
C GLU A 230 12.56 7.42 -20.69
N VAL A 231 11.61 8.30 -20.42
CA VAL A 231 11.74 9.40 -19.44
C VAL A 231 11.04 9.09 -18.14
N CYS A 232 10.20 8.05 -18.10
CA CYS A 232 9.36 7.70 -16.94
C CYS A 232 10.18 7.03 -15.85
N ILE A 233 10.41 7.69 -14.72
CA ILE A 233 11.17 7.15 -13.57
C ILE A 233 10.38 6.14 -12.71
N GLY A 234 9.11 5.88 -13.02
CA GLY A 234 8.28 4.95 -12.23
C GLY A 234 7.89 5.44 -10.84
N CYS A 235 7.83 6.74 -10.60
CA CYS A 235 7.58 7.32 -9.27
C CYS A 235 6.17 7.09 -8.69
N GLY A 236 5.19 6.72 -9.53
CA GLY A 236 3.82 6.43 -9.12
C GLY A 236 2.92 7.63 -8.86
N ALA A 237 3.35 8.86 -9.14
CA ALA A 237 2.50 10.05 -8.98
C ALA A 237 1.22 9.97 -9.81
N CYS A 238 1.33 9.51 -11.06
CA CYS A 238 0.20 9.32 -11.96
C CYS A 238 -0.79 8.26 -11.45
N GLU A 239 -0.29 7.17 -10.86
CA GLU A 239 -1.10 6.12 -10.27
C GLU A 239 -1.79 6.60 -8.99
N ASN A 240 -1.04 7.17 -8.06
CA ASN A 240 -1.56 7.63 -6.77
C ASN A 240 -2.66 8.70 -6.95
N LEU A 241 -2.41 9.68 -7.81
CA LEU A 241 -3.31 10.82 -8.01
C LEU A 241 -4.44 10.55 -9.02
N CYS A 242 -4.45 9.42 -9.71
CA CYS A 242 -5.52 9.06 -10.63
C CYS A 242 -6.87 9.00 -9.89
N PRO A 243 -7.90 9.73 -10.35
CA PRO A 243 -9.21 9.74 -9.68
C PRO A 243 -10.09 8.53 -10.03
N SER A 244 -9.69 7.71 -11.03
CA SER A 244 -10.44 6.51 -11.39
C SER A 244 -10.50 5.50 -10.23
N ARG A 245 -11.64 4.86 -10.05
CA ARG A 245 -11.94 3.85 -9.03
C ARG A 245 -12.66 2.66 -9.65
N PRO A 246 -12.54 1.44 -9.10
CA PRO A 246 -11.69 1.05 -7.98
C PRO A 246 -10.20 1.02 -8.33
N LEU A 247 -9.85 0.84 -9.60
CA LEU A 247 -8.47 0.81 -10.11
C LEU A 247 -8.08 2.14 -10.75
N SER A 248 -6.81 2.49 -10.65
CA SER A 248 -6.25 3.61 -11.40
C SER A 248 -6.20 3.27 -12.89
N ALA A 249 -6.61 4.22 -13.73
CA ALA A 249 -6.49 4.10 -15.19
C ALA A 249 -5.04 4.10 -15.69
N ILE A 250 -4.11 4.50 -14.85
CA ILE A 250 -2.68 4.46 -15.11
C ILE A 250 -1.98 3.92 -13.87
N HIS A 251 -1.12 2.94 -14.04
CA HIS A 251 -0.38 2.29 -12.96
C HIS A 251 1.06 2.07 -13.37
N VAL A 252 1.93 1.81 -12.41
CA VAL A 252 3.34 1.57 -12.66
C VAL A 252 3.61 0.08 -12.68
N GLU A 253 4.29 -0.40 -13.72
CA GLU A 253 4.92 -1.71 -13.76
C GLU A 253 6.40 -1.58 -13.41
N GLY A 254 6.90 -2.50 -12.55
CA GLY A 254 8.30 -2.50 -12.14
C GLY A 254 9.23 -3.04 -13.23
N HIS A 255 10.48 -2.62 -13.17
CA HIS A 255 11.56 -3.27 -13.91
C HIS A 255 12.24 -4.32 -13.04
N GLU A 256 12.55 -5.48 -13.59
CA GLU A 256 13.32 -6.52 -12.86
C GLU A 256 14.72 -6.01 -12.52
N VAL A 257 15.32 -5.24 -13.41
CA VAL A 257 16.57 -4.53 -13.22
C VAL A 257 16.30 -3.05 -13.45
N HIS A 258 16.72 -2.21 -12.52
CA HIS A 258 16.60 -0.76 -12.66
C HIS A 258 17.41 -0.28 -13.85
N ARG A 259 16.93 0.77 -14.50
CA ARG A 259 17.62 1.43 -15.63
C ARG A 259 18.04 2.83 -15.19
N GLU A 260 18.99 3.38 -15.88
CA GLU A 260 19.39 4.78 -15.76
C GLU A 260 18.98 5.51 -17.05
N ILE A 261 18.46 6.73 -16.90
CA ILE A 261 18.01 7.61 -17.99
C ILE A 261 18.86 8.86 -18.08
#